data_2ad8fd99497b3f37bce9ec7df5cdc954
#
_entry.id   2ad8fd99497b3f37bce9ec7df5cdc954
#
_cell.length_a   1.000
_cell.length_b   1.000
_cell.length_c   1.000
_cell.angle_alpha   90.00
_cell.angle_beta   90.00
_cell.angle_gamma   90.00
#
_symmetry.space_group_name_H-M   'P 1'
#
loop_
_entity.id
_entity.type
_entity.pdbx_description
1 polymer ?
#
loop_
_entity_poly.entity_id
_entity_poly.type
_entity_poly.pdbx_seq_one_letter_code
_entity_poly.pdbx_strand_id
1 'polypeptide(L)'
;MKKVTMFVWNHFTNDARVNRECTTLAEQGYEVDLIAINDPKNPVITAYEEISNSFRVHRVKRYPWMLQAYQDYGKKFLLVVAGVQVAIIPALFYISFTIMAAYLMSLVIAAGMIKIKKLRKWFINGAIITRMIVKGYFQNADIYHANDLNTLPQAIVCSKLRLKPRPLIYDSHEVQSDRTGYNKEKIKKIESFMLKFVDQMIVENHTRAKYNEKIYGFYPKTLYNYSEKYEIQDKHKINLHQIIGINEDEKILLYQGGLQQGRGLELLIKAMDEIEEGHLLFIGGGKLTQQLKDMSKSSAKAHKIHFLDKVPFQELPSYTREAYLGFQVLQNICFNHYSASSNKLFEYMMAHVPVISCDFPEIKKVVDETNTGIVVDPHNANEIAEAVNKLVSDELLRNKLSENTKQAKEIYNWNNEKVKLLEIYNQFAPLSNKEIQLNFK
;
A
#
# COMPACT_ATOMS: atom_id res chain seq x y z
N MET A 1 3.52 -23.25 -18.43
CA MET A 1 3.20 -22.49 -17.19
C MET A 1 2.11 -21.48 -17.51
N LYS A 2 1.17 -21.29 -16.59
CA LYS A 2 0.11 -20.28 -16.72
C LYS A 2 0.67 -18.90 -16.41
N LYS A 3 0.26 -17.90 -17.20
CA LYS A 3 0.75 -16.52 -17.06
C LYS A 3 -0.24 -15.62 -16.36
N VAL A 4 0.25 -14.81 -15.43
CA VAL A 4 -0.51 -13.79 -14.71
C VAL A 4 0.11 -12.43 -14.98
N THR A 5 -0.70 -11.45 -15.38
CA THR A 5 -0.27 -10.06 -15.46
C THR A 5 -1.00 -9.24 -14.41
N MET A 6 -0.23 -8.68 -13.47
CA MET A 6 -0.75 -7.80 -12.43
C MET A 6 -0.41 -6.34 -12.72
N PHE A 7 -1.27 -5.42 -12.27
CA PHE A 7 -1.07 -3.98 -12.42
C PHE A 7 -1.10 -3.32 -11.05
N VAL A 8 -0.14 -2.41 -10.81
CA VAL A 8 -0.11 -1.58 -9.60
C VAL A 8 0.18 -0.12 -9.94
N TRP A 9 -0.53 0.83 -9.28
CA TRP A 9 -0.38 2.26 -9.55
C TRP A 9 0.62 2.92 -8.61
N ASN A 10 1.77 2.26 -8.41
CA ASN A 10 2.89 2.77 -7.61
C ASN A 10 4.23 2.31 -8.19
N HIS A 11 5.34 2.56 -7.50
CA HIS A 11 6.69 2.20 -7.93
C HIS A 11 7.10 0.78 -7.56
N PHE A 12 6.26 0.06 -6.81
CA PHE A 12 6.53 -1.27 -6.27
C PHE A 12 7.86 -1.34 -5.50
N THR A 13 7.99 -0.50 -4.49
CA THR A 13 9.16 -0.47 -3.60
C THR A 13 8.85 -0.90 -2.18
N ASN A 14 7.60 -0.73 -1.72
CA ASN A 14 7.15 -1.01 -0.36
C ASN A 14 5.69 -1.50 -0.35
N ASP A 15 5.26 -2.23 -1.36
CA ASP A 15 3.91 -2.79 -1.46
C ASP A 15 3.93 -4.25 -1.00
N ALA A 16 3.84 -4.44 0.31
CA ALA A 16 3.95 -5.74 0.93
C ALA A 16 2.84 -6.71 0.50
N ARG A 17 1.60 -6.21 0.26
CA ARG A 17 0.47 -7.04 -0.18
C ARG A 17 0.74 -7.58 -1.58
N VAL A 18 0.96 -6.71 -2.55
CA VAL A 18 1.23 -7.10 -3.94
C VAL A 18 2.47 -7.98 -4.04
N ASN A 19 3.50 -7.72 -3.24
CA ASN A 19 4.69 -8.56 -3.20
C ASN A 19 4.38 -9.98 -2.74
N ARG A 20 3.64 -10.15 -1.65
CA ARG A 20 3.24 -11.47 -1.14
C ARG A 20 2.37 -12.24 -2.13
N GLU A 21 1.42 -11.56 -2.76
CA GLU A 21 0.56 -12.19 -3.77
C GLU A 21 1.36 -12.65 -5.00
N CYS A 22 2.21 -11.77 -5.56
CA CYS A 22 3.07 -12.13 -6.70
C CYS A 22 4.04 -13.27 -6.37
N THR A 23 4.69 -13.22 -5.22
CA THR A 23 5.63 -14.26 -4.76
C THR A 23 4.91 -15.59 -4.56
N THR A 24 3.75 -15.58 -3.89
CA THR A 24 2.95 -16.80 -3.67
C THR A 24 2.55 -17.45 -4.99
N LEU A 25 2.11 -16.67 -5.98
CA LEU A 25 1.73 -17.20 -7.28
C LEU A 25 2.94 -17.76 -8.04
N ALA A 26 4.07 -17.06 -7.98
CA ALA A 26 5.31 -17.51 -8.62
C ALA A 26 5.84 -18.82 -8.00
N GLU A 27 5.83 -18.92 -6.67
CA GLU A 27 6.20 -20.14 -5.93
C GLU A 27 5.27 -21.32 -6.27
N GLN A 28 3.99 -21.03 -6.51
CA GLN A 28 3.03 -22.07 -6.90
C GLN A 28 3.18 -22.56 -8.35
N GLY A 29 3.89 -21.82 -9.21
CA GLY A 29 4.15 -22.23 -10.61
C GLY A 29 3.49 -21.38 -11.67
N TYR A 30 2.97 -20.20 -11.31
CA TYR A 30 2.56 -19.20 -12.30
C TYR A 30 3.76 -18.37 -12.75
N GLU A 31 3.78 -17.95 -14.02
CA GLU A 31 4.64 -16.85 -14.47
C GLU A 31 3.95 -15.52 -14.17
N VAL A 32 4.53 -14.71 -13.30
CA VAL A 32 3.95 -13.44 -12.85
C VAL A 32 4.72 -12.26 -13.44
N ASP A 33 4.03 -11.44 -14.23
CA ASP A 33 4.52 -10.17 -14.76
C ASP A 33 3.77 -9.02 -14.07
N LEU A 34 4.43 -8.29 -13.17
CA LEU A 34 3.89 -7.11 -12.50
C LEU A 34 4.22 -5.86 -13.29
N ILE A 35 3.19 -5.08 -13.66
CA ILE A 35 3.35 -3.80 -14.34
C ILE A 35 3.16 -2.65 -13.35
N ALA A 36 4.24 -1.91 -13.11
CA ALA A 36 4.34 -0.80 -12.18
C ALA A 36 4.74 0.50 -12.87
N ILE A 37 4.91 1.59 -12.12
CA ILE A 37 5.34 2.89 -12.63
C ILE A 37 6.79 3.14 -12.24
N ASN A 38 7.64 3.58 -13.17
CA ASN A 38 9.02 3.97 -12.86
C ASN A 38 9.05 5.26 -12.02
N ASP A 39 9.95 5.30 -11.03
CA ASP A 39 10.24 6.52 -10.26
C ASP A 39 11.43 7.26 -10.87
N PRO A 40 11.19 8.38 -11.60
CA PRO A 40 12.27 9.14 -12.22
C PRO A 40 13.18 9.87 -11.20
N LYS A 41 12.77 9.92 -9.93
CA LYS A 41 13.55 10.54 -8.85
C LYS A 41 14.50 9.56 -8.15
N ASN A 42 14.30 8.26 -8.37
CA ASN A 42 15.13 7.22 -7.79
C ASN A 42 15.80 6.41 -8.92
N PRO A 43 17.05 6.75 -9.29
CA PRO A 43 17.75 6.09 -10.38
C PRO A 43 18.14 4.64 -10.07
N VAL A 44 18.08 4.21 -8.80
CA VAL A 44 18.36 2.82 -8.39
C VAL A 44 17.25 1.89 -8.84
N ILE A 45 16.03 2.42 -9.03
CA ILE A 45 14.87 1.61 -9.46
C ILE A 45 14.94 1.40 -10.97
N THR A 46 15.22 0.18 -11.38
CA THR A 46 15.30 -0.20 -12.80
C THR A 46 13.95 -0.29 -13.48
N ALA A 47 13.92 -0.12 -14.81
CA ALA A 47 12.70 -0.29 -15.60
C ALA A 47 12.23 -1.75 -15.69
N TYR A 48 13.16 -2.69 -15.52
CA TYR A 48 12.92 -4.13 -15.47
C TYR A 48 13.72 -4.71 -14.31
N GLU A 49 13.07 -5.62 -13.59
CA GLU A 49 13.66 -6.30 -12.43
C GLU A 49 13.12 -7.73 -12.40
N GLU A 50 14.00 -8.69 -12.26
CA GLU A 50 13.68 -10.09 -12.07
C GLU A 50 13.82 -10.43 -10.59
N ILE A 51 12.69 -10.64 -9.92
CA ILE A 51 12.67 -10.96 -8.48
C ILE A 51 12.96 -12.45 -8.28
N SER A 52 12.42 -13.29 -9.18
CA SER A 52 12.69 -14.73 -9.26
C SER A 52 12.51 -15.21 -10.70
N ASN A 53 12.86 -16.47 -10.98
CA ASN A 53 12.69 -17.09 -12.31
C ASN A 53 11.25 -16.96 -12.85
N SER A 54 10.27 -16.87 -11.97
CA SER A 54 8.84 -16.81 -12.32
C SER A 54 8.17 -15.49 -11.92
N PHE A 55 8.88 -14.52 -11.34
CA PHE A 55 8.34 -13.21 -10.96
C PHE A 55 9.19 -12.06 -11.50
N ARG A 56 8.60 -11.28 -12.41
CA ARG A 56 9.24 -10.15 -13.10
C ARG A 56 8.44 -8.87 -12.90
N VAL A 57 9.16 -7.75 -12.74
CA VAL A 57 8.58 -6.41 -12.57
C VAL A 57 8.94 -5.55 -13.77
N HIS A 58 7.94 -4.97 -14.42
CA HIS A 58 8.07 -4.08 -15.56
C HIS A 58 7.58 -2.68 -15.17
N ARG A 59 8.48 -1.70 -15.12
CA ARG A 59 8.11 -0.32 -14.75
C ARG A 59 8.00 0.55 -15.99
N VAL A 60 6.80 1.06 -16.27
CA VAL A 60 6.56 1.97 -17.40
C VAL A 60 7.00 3.39 -17.05
N LYS A 61 7.57 4.11 -18.03
CA LYS A 61 8.01 5.50 -17.85
C LYS A 61 6.83 6.39 -17.42
N ARG A 62 7.05 7.20 -16.38
CA ARG A 62 6.03 8.09 -15.81
C ARG A 62 5.73 9.26 -16.74
N TYR A 63 6.76 9.94 -17.24
CA TYR A 63 6.57 11.17 -18.03
C TYR A 63 6.53 10.90 -19.53
N PRO A 64 5.64 11.60 -20.29
CA PRO A 64 5.79 11.74 -21.74
C PRO A 64 7.15 12.34 -22.10
N TRP A 65 7.73 11.96 -23.26
CA TRP A 65 9.07 12.36 -23.64
C TRP A 65 9.27 13.88 -23.70
N MET A 66 8.26 14.64 -24.19
CA MET A 66 8.30 16.11 -24.22
C MET A 66 8.40 16.73 -22.84
N LEU A 67 7.62 16.18 -21.88
CA LEU A 67 7.62 16.68 -20.50
C LEU A 67 8.93 16.29 -19.80
N GLN A 68 9.46 15.10 -20.07
CA GLN A 68 10.76 14.67 -19.57
C GLN A 68 11.88 15.58 -20.12
N ALA A 69 11.91 15.82 -21.44
CA ALA A 69 12.88 16.72 -22.05
C ALA A 69 12.80 18.16 -21.50
N TYR A 70 11.56 18.64 -21.25
CA TYR A 70 11.39 19.95 -20.62
C TYR A 70 11.91 19.97 -19.16
N GLN A 71 11.75 18.89 -18.39
CA GLN A 71 12.30 18.81 -17.05
C GLN A 71 13.83 18.73 -17.03
N ASP A 72 14.42 17.99 -17.98
CA ASP A 72 15.85 17.77 -18.05
C ASP A 72 16.63 18.99 -18.61
N TYR A 73 16.06 19.67 -19.61
CA TYR A 73 16.74 20.73 -20.35
C TYR A 73 16.13 22.14 -20.17
N GLY A 74 14.95 22.24 -19.53
CA GLY A 74 14.30 23.50 -19.20
C GLY A 74 14.14 24.47 -20.38
N LYS A 75 14.69 25.71 -20.21
CA LYS A 75 14.62 26.75 -21.24
C LYS A 75 15.34 26.36 -22.56
N LYS A 76 16.40 25.55 -22.50
CA LYS A 76 17.13 25.09 -23.71
C LYS A 76 16.23 24.25 -24.61
N PHE A 77 15.44 23.35 -24.02
CA PHE A 77 14.45 22.58 -24.79
C PHE A 77 13.41 23.48 -25.48
N LEU A 78 12.90 24.48 -24.78
CA LEU A 78 11.94 25.41 -25.36
C LEU A 78 12.54 26.23 -26.51
N LEU A 79 13.81 26.64 -26.43
CA LEU A 79 14.51 27.34 -27.50
C LEU A 79 14.67 26.46 -28.74
N VAL A 80 15.05 25.20 -28.57
CA VAL A 80 15.12 24.22 -29.68
C VAL A 80 13.77 24.03 -30.32
N VAL A 81 12.72 23.81 -29.51
CA VAL A 81 11.34 23.68 -30.04
C VAL A 81 10.93 24.94 -30.80
N ALA A 82 11.19 26.15 -30.26
CA ALA A 82 10.88 27.40 -30.92
C ALA A 82 11.64 27.57 -32.24
N GLY A 83 12.97 27.24 -32.26
CA GLY A 83 13.76 27.29 -33.49
C GLY A 83 13.23 26.39 -34.63
N VAL A 84 12.80 25.17 -34.26
CA VAL A 84 12.17 24.25 -35.24
C VAL A 84 10.87 24.83 -35.83
N GLN A 85 10.11 25.62 -35.06
CA GLN A 85 8.85 26.23 -35.54
C GLN A 85 9.11 27.30 -36.61
N VAL A 86 10.27 27.96 -36.60
CA VAL A 86 10.62 28.98 -37.63
C VAL A 86 10.66 28.37 -39.02
N ALA A 87 11.02 27.12 -39.18
CA ALA A 87 10.99 26.42 -40.47
C ALA A 87 9.63 25.76 -40.77
N ILE A 88 9.01 25.13 -39.75
CA ILE A 88 7.78 24.35 -39.96
C ILE A 88 6.57 25.24 -40.27
N ILE A 89 6.37 26.34 -39.57
CA ILE A 89 5.18 27.18 -39.71
C ILE A 89 5.08 27.80 -41.13
N PRO A 90 6.15 28.41 -41.70
CA PRO A 90 6.11 28.91 -43.05
C PRO A 90 5.88 27.82 -44.11
N ALA A 91 6.51 26.65 -43.94
CA ALA A 91 6.32 25.52 -44.85
C ALA A 91 4.85 25.03 -44.86
N LEU A 92 4.23 24.91 -43.66
CA LEU A 92 2.82 24.54 -43.57
C LEU A 92 1.87 25.61 -44.12
N PHE A 93 2.21 26.90 -43.96
CA PHE A 93 1.45 27.99 -44.55
C PHE A 93 1.46 27.92 -46.09
N TYR A 94 2.62 27.62 -46.69
CA TYR A 94 2.78 27.44 -48.12
C TYR A 94 1.95 26.25 -48.65
N ILE A 95 1.82 25.17 -47.87
CA ILE A 95 1.05 23.98 -48.24
C ILE A 95 -0.47 24.25 -48.09
N SER A 96 -0.88 24.70 -46.90
CA SER A 96 -2.30 24.97 -46.61
C SER A 96 -2.46 25.76 -45.33
N PHE A 97 -3.19 26.85 -45.37
CA PHE A 97 -3.55 27.65 -44.19
C PHE A 97 -4.31 26.84 -43.14
N THR A 98 -5.19 25.91 -43.52
CA THR A 98 -5.96 25.07 -42.60
C THR A 98 -5.06 24.08 -41.84
N ILE A 99 -4.07 23.50 -42.53
CA ILE A 99 -3.07 22.59 -41.88
C ILE A 99 -2.23 23.38 -40.92
N MET A 100 -1.73 24.57 -41.29
CA MET A 100 -0.97 25.43 -40.40
C MET A 100 -1.79 25.83 -39.16
N ALA A 101 -3.05 26.23 -39.29
CA ALA A 101 -3.92 26.59 -38.19
C ALA A 101 -4.16 25.41 -37.23
N ALA A 102 -4.40 24.20 -37.76
CA ALA A 102 -4.51 22.98 -36.95
C ALA A 102 -3.23 22.66 -36.20
N TYR A 103 -2.06 22.84 -36.83
CA TYR A 103 -0.77 22.67 -36.22
C TYR A 103 -0.54 23.67 -35.07
N LEU A 104 -0.81 24.97 -35.26
CA LEU A 104 -0.71 25.99 -34.22
C LEU A 104 -1.63 25.67 -33.05
N MET A 105 -2.87 25.22 -33.30
CA MET A 105 -3.78 24.75 -32.24
C MET A 105 -3.18 23.60 -31.46
N SER A 106 -2.54 22.64 -32.13
CA SER A 106 -1.87 21.50 -31.45
C SER A 106 -0.72 21.97 -30.55
N LEU A 107 0.05 23.00 -30.94
CA LEU A 107 1.11 23.59 -30.12
C LEU A 107 0.55 24.28 -28.86
N VAL A 108 -0.59 25.01 -29.01
CA VAL A 108 -1.28 25.64 -27.86
C VAL A 108 -1.77 24.60 -26.90
N ILE A 109 -2.36 23.49 -27.38
CA ILE A 109 -2.77 22.36 -26.54
C ILE A 109 -1.58 21.75 -25.83
N ALA A 110 -0.48 21.49 -26.53
CA ALA A 110 0.76 20.95 -25.95
C ALA A 110 1.34 21.87 -24.87
N ALA A 111 1.39 23.18 -25.10
CA ALA A 111 1.81 24.17 -24.13
C ALA A 111 0.90 24.19 -22.89
N GLY A 112 -0.41 24.07 -23.09
CA GLY A 112 -1.41 23.93 -22.03
C GLY A 112 -1.18 22.67 -21.18
N MET A 113 -0.91 21.52 -21.84
CA MET A 113 -0.58 20.25 -21.15
C MET A 113 0.70 20.34 -20.31
N ILE A 114 1.64 21.19 -20.68
CA ILE A 114 2.88 21.39 -19.91
C ILE A 114 2.68 22.39 -18.77
N LYS A 115 2.01 23.52 -19.00
CA LYS A 115 1.92 24.64 -18.04
C LYS A 115 0.75 24.49 -17.06
N ILE A 116 -0.42 24.03 -17.48
CA ILE A 116 -1.62 23.95 -16.66
C ILE A 116 -1.55 22.66 -15.82
N LYS A 117 -1.43 22.78 -14.49
CA LYS A 117 -1.28 21.63 -13.56
C LYS A 117 -2.31 20.51 -13.76
N LYS A 118 -3.59 20.88 -14.00
CA LYS A 118 -4.69 19.92 -14.19
C LYS A 118 -4.53 19.15 -15.50
N LEU A 119 -4.25 19.84 -16.62
CA LEU A 119 -4.03 19.21 -17.93
C LEU A 119 -2.76 18.37 -17.94
N ARG A 120 -1.69 18.87 -17.33
CA ARG A 120 -0.44 18.12 -17.17
C ARG A 120 -0.65 16.80 -16.42
N LYS A 121 -1.44 16.81 -15.32
CA LYS A 121 -1.77 15.59 -14.59
C LYS A 121 -2.54 14.59 -15.47
N TRP A 122 -3.50 15.06 -16.27
CA TRP A 122 -4.24 14.20 -17.18
C TRP A 122 -3.35 13.60 -18.27
N PHE A 123 -2.46 14.42 -18.84
CA PHE A 123 -1.51 13.97 -19.86
C PHE A 123 -0.53 12.90 -19.33
N ILE A 124 0.02 13.12 -18.11
CA ILE A 124 0.88 12.14 -17.46
C ILE A 124 0.12 10.84 -17.18
N ASN A 125 -1.06 10.92 -16.57
CA ASN A 125 -1.86 9.73 -16.27
C ASN A 125 -2.27 8.98 -17.53
N GLY A 126 -2.69 9.70 -18.59
CA GLY A 126 -3.02 9.10 -19.89
C GLY A 126 -1.82 8.35 -20.49
N ALA A 127 -0.63 8.96 -20.45
CA ALA A 127 0.59 8.31 -20.94
C ALA A 127 0.97 7.06 -20.12
N ILE A 128 0.81 7.08 -18.80
CA ILE A 128 1.02 5.92 -17.94
C ILE A 128 0.04 4.81 -18.30
N ILE A 129 -1.26 5.13 -18.35
CA ILE A 129 -2.35 4.19 -18.69
C ILE A 129 -2.06 3.52 -20.04
N THR A 130 -1.78 4.31 -21.07
CA THR A 130 -1.49 3.78 -22.42
C THR A 130 -0.30 2.84 -22.41
N ARG A 131 0.80 3.20 -21.72
CA ARG A 131 2.00 2.35 -21.63
C ARG A 131 1.75 1.07 -20.86
N MET A 132 0.96 1.14 -19.77
CA MET A 132 0.56 -0.04 -19.00
C MET A 132 -0.31 -0.97 -19.86
N ILE A 133 -1.26 -0.42 -20.63
CA ILE A 133 -2.09 -1.19 -21.57
C ILE A 133 -1.20 -1.88 -22.60
N VAL A 134 -0.34 -1.12 -23.29
CA VAL A 134 0.56 -1.68 -24.33
C VAL A 134 1.42 -2.80 -23.73
N LYS A 135 2.08 -2.53 -22.60
CA LYS A 135 2.93 -3.53 -21.95
C LYS A 135 2.14 -4.77 -21.53
N GLY A 136 0.98 -4.60 -20.87
CA GLY A 136 0.15 -5.70 -20.37
C GLY A 136 -0.54 -6.49 -21.50
N TYR A 137 -0.97 -5.80 -22.55
CA TYR A 137 -1.62 -6.47 -23.68
C TYR A 137 -0.68 -7.47 -24.38
N PHE A 138 0.60 -7.08 -24.57
CA PHE A 138 1.59 -7.93 -25.21
C PHE A 138 2.14 -9.07 -24.31
N GLN A 139 1.89 -9.04 -22.98
CA GLN A 139 2.21 -10.19 -22.13
C GLN A 139 1.34 -11.42 -22.45
N ASN A 140 0.17 -11.21 -23.03
CA ASN A 140 -0.77 -12.26 -23.41
C ASN A 140 -1.04 -13.27 -22.28
N ALA A 141 -1.33 -12.76 -21.10
CA ALA A 141 -1.54 -13.57 -19.89
C ALA A 141 -2.83 -14.39 -19.92
N ASP A 142 -2.86 -15.46 -19.15
CA ASP A 142 -4.06 -16.28 -18.92
C ASP A 142 -5.02 -15.63 -17.94
N ILE A 143 -4.49 -14.86 -16.97
CA ILE A 143 -5.25 -14.08 -15.97
C ILE A 143 -4.69 -12.67 -15.92
N TYR A 144 -5.58 -11.67 -15.82
CA TYR A 144 -5.23 -10.28 -15.53
C TYR A 144 -5.73 -9.91 -14.14
N HIS A 145 -4.91 -9.17 -13.36
CA HIS A 145 -5.22 -8.74 -12.01
C HIS A 145 -4.97 -7.24 -11.86
N ALA A 146 -5.99 -6.51 -11.44
CA ALA A 146 -5.93 -5.08 -11.16
C ALA A 146 -5.89 -4.84 -9.66
N ASN A 147 -4.81 -4.23 -9.17
CA ASN A 147 -4.72 -3.74 -7.80
C ASN A 147 -5.25 -2.30 -7.74
N ASP A 148 -6.33 -2.09 -7.04
CA ASP A 148 -7.08 -0.83 -6.93
C ASP A 148 -7.74 -0.32 -8.23
N LEU A 149 -8.70 0.59 -8.07
CA LEU A 149 -9.48 1.17 -9.16
C LEU A 149 -8.62 1.90 -10.20
N ASN A 150 -7.46 2.43 -9.81
CA ASN A 150 -6.55 3.15 -10.70
C ASN A 150 -5.94 2.27 -11.80
N THR A 151 -5.89 0.96 -11.61
CA THR A 151 -5.35 0.00 -12.57
C THR A 151 -6.42 -0.81 -13.29
N LEU A 152 -7.66 -0.74 -12.83
CA LEU A 152 -8.78 -1.51 -13.38
C LEU A 152 -9.05 -1.20 -14.87
N PRO A 153 -9.03 0.07 -15.35
CA PRO A 153 -9.23 0.36 -16.78
C PRO A 153 -8.20 -0.34 -17.67
N GLN A 154 -6.92 -0.34 -17.28
CA GLN A 154 -5.84 -0.98 -18.03
C GLN A 154 -6.04 -2.50 -18.12
N ALA A 155 -6.40 -3.10 -16.98
CA ALA A 155 -6.63 -4.53 -16.90
C ALA A 155 -7.88 -4.95 -17.71
N ILE A 156 -8.97 -4.14 -17.73
CA ILE A 156 -10.15 -4.37 -18.56
C ILE A 156 -9.75 -4.41 -20.04
N VAL A 157 -9.01 -3.40 -20.51
CA VAL A 157 -8.55 -3.35 -21.91
C VAL A 157 -7.71 -4.58 -22.25
N CYS A 158 -6.73 -4.92 -21.40
CA CYS A 158 -5.85 -6.05 -21.64
C CYS A 158 -6.55 -7.41 -21.59
N SER A 159 -7.59 -7.56 -20.76
CA SER A 159 -8.29 -8.84 -20.59
C SER A 159 -9.49 -9.01 -21.52
N LYS A 160 -10.28 -7.95 -21.74
CA LYS A 160 -11.59 -8.03 -22.41
C LYS A 160 -11.55 -7.62 -23.88
N LEU A 161 -10.66 -6.70 -24.28
CA LEU A 161 -10.53 -6.28 -25.67
C LEU A 161 -9.59 -7.22 -26.46
N ARG A 162 -9.93 -8.51 -26.48
CA ARG A 162 -9.21 -9.59 -27.17
C ARG A 162 -10.19 -10.47 -27.91
N LEU A 163 -9.73 -11.14 -28.96
CA LEU A 163 -10.53 -12.17 -29.68
C LEU A 163 -11.06 -13.27 -28.73
N LYS A 164 -10.25 -13.65 -27.74
CA LYS A 164 -10.66 -14.54 -26.63
C LYS A 164 -10.48 -13.79 -25.33
N PRO A 165 -11.54 -13.29 -24.71
CA PRO A 165 -11.48 -12.62 -23.41
C PRO A 165 -10.82 -13.51 -22.34
N ARG A 166 -10.08 -12.86 -21.44
CA ARG A 166 -9.37 -13.52 -20.33
C ARG A 166 -10.01 -13.14 -18.99
N PRO A 167 -9.90 -14.00 -17.98
CA PRO A 167 -10.32 -13.67 -16.62
C PRO A 167 -9.66 -12.40 -16.10
N LEU A 168 -10.46 -11.60 -15.40
CA LEU A 168 -10.03 -10.37 -14.74
C LEU A 168 -10.37 -10.41 -13.26
N ILE A 169 -9.35 -10.39 -12.42
CA ILE A 169 -9.46 -10.23 -10.98
C ILE A 169 -9.27 -8.75 -10.63
N TYR A 170 -10.10 -8.23 -9.75
CA TYR A 170 -10.00 -6.87 -9.21
C TYR A 170 -9.82 -6.93 -7.70
N ASP A 171 -8.65 -6.58 -7.20
CA ASP A 171 -8.36 -6.48 -5.76
C ASP A 171 -8.46 -5.03 -5.30
N SER A 172 -9.49 -4.74 -4.52
CA SER A 172 -9.76 -3.42 -3.95
C SER A 172 -9.17 -3.34 -2.55
N HIS A 173 -7.96 -2.77 -2.43
CA HIS A 173 -7.24 -2.66 -1.17
C HIS A 173 -7.90 -1.71 -0.17
N GLU A 174 -8.69 -0.76 -0.66
CA GLU A 174 -9.46 0.20 0.14
C GLU A 174 -10.83 0.43 -0.50
N VAL A 175 -11.79 0.91 0.28
CA VAL A 175 -13.06 1.38 -0.29
C VAL A 175 -12.80 2.64 -1.10
N GLN A 176 -12.79 2.50 -2.43
CA GLN A 176 -12.35 3.54 -3.37
C GLN A 176 -13.22 4.81 -3.28
N SER A 177 -14.51 4.65 -3.04
CA SER A 177 -15.45 5.76 -2.87
C SER A 177 -15.25 6.57 -1.58
N ASP A 178 -14.49 6.03 -0.61
CA ASP A 178 -14.24 6.66 0.69
C ASP A 178 -12.79 7.17 0.85
N ARG A 179 -12.05 7.26 -0.24
CA ARG A 179 -10.72 7.88 -0.26
C ARG A 179 -10.82 9.40 -0.15
N THR A 180 -9.94 10.00 0.65
CA THR A 180 -9.88 11.45 0.83
C THR A 180 -9.65 12.18 -0.49
N GLY A 181 -10.47 13.19 -0.76
CA GLY A 181 -10.36 14.04 -1.96
C GLY A 181 -11.09 13.49 -3.20
N TYR A 182 -11.82 12.39 -3.08
CA TYR A 182 -12.65 11.85 -4.16
C TYR A 182 -14.13 12.20 -3.97
N ASN A 183 -14.84 12.37 -5.10
CA ASN A 183 -16.30 12.50 -5.08
C ASN A 183 -16.91 11.09 -4.97
N LYS A 184 -17.49 10.77 -3.83
CA LYS A 184 -18.02 9.46 -3.46
C LYS A 184 -18.97 8.88 -4.51
N GLU A 185 -19.98 9.65 -4.92
CA GLU A 185 -21.00 9.18 -5.85
C GLU A 185 -20.44 8.97 -7.28
N LYS A 186 -19.52 9.84 -7.70
CA LYS A 186 -18.85 9.68 -8.99
C LYS A 186 -18.01 8.42 -9.04
N ILE A 187 -17.24 8.15 -7.97
CA ILE A 187 -16.39 6.96 -7.88
C ILE A 187 -17.24 5.69 -7.86
N LYS A 188 -18.32 5.66 -7.07
CA LYS A 188 -19.25 4.51 -7.06
C LYS A 188 -19.81 4.20 -8.45
N LYS A 189 -20.25 5.22 -9.20
CA LYS A 189 -20.75 5.03 -10.56
C LYS A 189 -19.70 4.47 -11.52
N ILE A 190 -18.46 5.00 -11.44
CA ILE A 190 -17.35 4.53 -12.27
C ILE A 190 -16.99 3.08 -11.90
N GLU A 191 -16.83 2.79 -10.64
CA GLU A 191 -16.48 1.45 -10.15
C GLU A 191 -17.57 0.44 -10.48
N SER A 192 -18.86 0.76 -10.23
CA SER A 192 -20.02 -0.07 -10.60
C SER A 192 -20.07 -0.39 -12.10
N PHE A 193 -19.73 0.59 -12.97
CA PHE A 193 -19.66 0.34 -14.40
C PHE A 193 -18.52 -0.62 -14.74
N MET A 194 -17.33 -0.43 -14.16
CA MET A 194 -16.16 -1.26 -14.42
C MET A 194 -16.31 -2.69 -13.88
N LEU A 195 -17.02 -2.85 -12.76
CA LEU A 195 -17.31 -4.17 -12.17
C LEU A 195 -18.07 -5.11 -13.10
N LYS A 196 -18.77 -4.60 -14.11
CA LYS A 196 -19.43 -5.41 -15.16
C LYS A 196 -18.44 -6.23 -16.00
N PHE A 197 -17.17 -5.86 -16.01
CA PHE A 197 -16.10 -6.54 -16.75
C PHE A 197 -15.22 -7.43 -15.85
N VAL A 198 -15.45 -7.42 -14.54
CA VAL A 198 -14.66 -8.16 -13.56
C VAL A 198 -15.27 -9.54 -13.34
N ASP A 199 -14.44 -10.58 -13.39
CA ASP A 199 -14.89 -11.94 -13.14
C ASP A 199 -14.85 -12.28 -11.64
N GLN A 200 -13.88 -11.71 -10.90
CA GLN A 200 -13.79 -11.86 -9.46
C GLN A 200 -13.30 -10.58 -8.80
N MET A 201 -14.05 -10.09 -7.81
CA MET A 201 -13.62 -9.01 -6.92
C MET A 201 -13.07 -9.60 -5.62
N ILE A 202 -11.94 -9.05 -5.16
CA ILE A 202 -11.32 -9.32 -3.86
C ILE A 202 -11.35 -8.02 -3.04
N VAL A 203 -11.54 -8.15 -1.73
CA VAL A 203 -11.41 -7.05 -0.76
C VAL A 203 -10.67 -7.53 0.48
N GLU A 204 -10.10 -6.61 1.26
CA GLU A 204 -9.21 -6.96 2.35
C GLU A 204 -9.90 -7.75 3.49
N ASN A 205 -11.20 -7.51 3.78
CA ASN A 205 -11.86 -8.10 4.94
C ASN A 205 -13.40 -8.15 4.82
N HIS A 206 -14.04 -8.78 5.80
CA HIS A 206 -15.49 -8.98 5.81
C HIS A 206 -16.29 -7.68 6.00
N THR A 207 -15.81 -6.71 6.77
CA THR A 207 -16.46 -5.41 6.93
C THR A 207 -16.52 -4.66 5.61
N ARG A 208 -15.44 -4.67 4.82
CA ARG A 208 -15.42 -4.12 3.46
C ARG A 208 -16.26 -4.93 2.49
N ALA A 209 -16.27 -6.27 2.61
CA ALA A 209 -17.13 -7.12 1.78
C ALA A 209 -18.60 -6.82 1.97
N LYS A 210 -19.09 -6.72 3.21
CA LYS A 210 -20.48 -6.32 3.54
C LYS A 210 -20.82 -4.93 3.01
N TYR A 211 -19.88 -3.99 3.09
CA TYR A 211 -20.09 -2.65 2.53
C TYR A 211 -20.21 -2.68 1.01
N ASN A 212 -19.36 -3.45 0.31
CA ASN A 212 -19.44 -3.61 -1.14
C ASN A 212 -20.71 -4.34 -1.57
N GLU A 213 -21.15 -5.35 -0.82
CA GLU A 213 -22.44 -6.03 -1.04
C GLU A 213 -23.60 -5.04 -1.01
N LYS A 214 -23.63 -4.16 0.00
CA LYS A 214 -24.66 -3.11 0.10
C LYS A 214 -24.65 -2.14 -1.08
N ILE A 215 -23.49 -1.84 -1.66
CA ILE A 215 -23.34 -0.84 -2.75
C ILE A 215 -23.53 -1.48 -4.11
N TYR A 216 -22.95 -2.67 -4.34
CA TYR A 216 -22.85 -3.28 -5.68
C TYR A 216 -23.73 -4.51 -5.84
N GLY A 217 -24.39 -5.00 -4.77
CA GLY A 217 -25.35 -6.10 -4.82
C GLY A 217 -24.74 -7.50 -4.84
N PHE A 218 -23.44 -7.65 -4.59
CA PHE A 218 -22.76 -8.94 -4.45
C PHE A 218 -21.68 -8.89 -3.37
N TYR A 219 -21.42 -10.03 -2.73
CA TYR A 219 -20.40 -10.18 -1.69
C TYR A 219 -19.06 -10.59 -2.32
N PRO A 220 -18.01 -9.75 -2.28
CA PRO A 220 -16.69 -10.09 -2.84
C PRO A 220 -15.99 -11.20 -2.04
N LYS A 221 -14.99 -11.83 -2.63
CA LYS A 221 -14.05 -12.68 -1.88
C LYS A 221 -13.20 -11.83 -0.93
N THR A 222 -12.93 -12.36 0.24
CA THR A 222 -12.06 -11.69 1.22
C THR A 222 -10.67 -12.30 1.20
N LEU A 223 -9.64 -11.46 1.21
CA LEU A 223 -8.25 -11.85 1.31
C LEU A 223 -7.55 -10.87 2.26
N TYR A 224 -7.27 -11.33 3.47
CA TYR A 224 -6.67 -10.51 4.50
C TYR A 224 -5.19 -10.23 4.22
N ASN A 225 -4.72 -9.05 4.61
CA ASN A 225 -3.34 -8.64 4.44
C ASN A 225 -2.47 -9.04 5.65
N TYR A 226 -2.57 -10.29 6.09
CA TYR A 226 -1.78 -10.80 7.20
C TYR A 226 -0.29 -10.79 6.90
N SER A 227 0.53 -10.61 7.94
CA SER A 227 1.98 -10.71 7.84
C SER A 227 2.43 -12.14 7.57
N GLU A 228 3.56 -12.29 6.91
CA GLU A 228 4.23 -13.59 6.83
C GLU A 228 4.67 -14.01 8.23
N LYS A 229 4.57 -15.32 8.48
CA LYS A 229 5.13 -15.91 9.69
C LYS A 229 6.65 -15.94 9.58
N TYR A 230 7.34 -15.33 10.50
CA TYR A 230 8.79 -15.39 10.58
C TYR A 230 9.24 -15.86 11.97
N GLU A 231 10.37 -16.55 12.00
CA GLU A 231 11.07 -16.83 13.24
C GLU A 231 12.06 -15.72 13.52
N ILE A 232 12.05 -15.24 14.75
CA ILE A 232 12.95 -14.19 15.20
C ILE A 232 14.34 -14.81 15.34
N GLN A 233 15.20 -14.59 14.33
CA GLN A 233 16.59 -15.03 14.38
C GLN A 233 17.42 -14.04 15.17
N ASP A 234 18.28 -14.54 16.08
CA ASP A 234 19.16 -13.70 16.90
C ASP A 234 20.25 -12.95 16.11
N LYS A 235 20.48 -13.34 14.87
CA LYS A 235 21.52 -12.74 13.99
C LYS A 235 21.32 -11.25 13.69
N HIS A 236 20.12 -10.72 13.88
CA HIS A 236 19.78 -9.31 13.64
C HIS A 236 19.29 -8.62 14.93
N LYS A 237 19.85 -9.04 16.09
CA LYS A 237 19.50 -8.39 17.36
C LYS A 237 20.02 -6.96 17.34
N ILE A 238 19.09 -6.00 17.43
CA ILE A 238 19.41 -4.59 17.66
C ILE A 238 19.21 -4.29 19.16
N ASN A 239 19.93 -3.33 19.69
CA ASN A 239 19.65 -2.78 21.01
C ASN A 239 18.89 -1.47 20.85
N LEU A 240 17.55 -1.54 20.87
CA LEU A 240 16.70 -0.37 20.66
C LEU A 240 16.81 0.62 21.84
N HIS A 241 17.04 0.13 23.06
CA HIS A 241 17.27 0.95 24.25
C HIS A 241 18.52 1.84 24.06
N GLN A 242 19.60 1.26 23.58
CA GLN A 242 20.82 2.02 23.27
C GLN A 242 20.60 3.06 22.15
N ILE A 243 19.83 2.69 21.11
CA ILE A 243 19.55 3.60 19.99
C ILE A 243 18.80 4.84 20.45
N ILE A 244 17.84 4.71 21.37
CA ILE A 244 17.06 5.83 21.88
C ILE A 244 17.62 6.43 23.18
N GLY A 245 18.70 5.88 23.72
CA GLY A 245 19.45 6.43 24.86
C GLY A 245 18.76 6.25 26.21
N ILE A 246 18.11 5.09 26.44
CA ILE A 246 17.46 4.73 27.71
C ILE A 246 18.08 3.45 28.31
N ASN A 247 17.79 3.15 29.57
CA ASN A 247 18.28 1.94 30.23
C ASN A 247 17.56 0.69 29.72
N GLU A 248 18.20 -0.48 29.81
CA GLU A 248 17.66 -1.75 29.29
C GLU A 248 16.42 -2.25 30.05
N ASP A 249 16.20 -1.80 31.28
CA ASP A 249 15.04 -2.11 32.11
C ASP A 249 13.82 -1.21 31.83
N GLU A 250 14.01 -0.12 31.09
CA GLU A 250 12.92 0.81 30.75
C GLU A 250 12.03 0.27 29.65
N LYS A 251 10.73 0.47 29.75
CA LYS A 251 9.72 -0.11 28.86
C LYS A 251 9.53 0.74 27.60
N ILE A 252 9.58 0.13 26.42
CA ILE A 252 9.34 0.79 25.13
C ILE A 252 7.89 0.60 24.71
N LEU A 253 7.15 1.71 24.58
CA LEU A 253 5.77 1.80 24.13
C LEU A 253 5.80 2.21 22.65
N LEU A 254 5.59 1.25 21.74
CA LEU A 254 5.91 1.43 20.31
C LEU A 254 4.71 1.79 19.46
N TYR A 255 4.84 2.86 18.67
CA TYR A 255 4.06 3.07 17.46
C TYR A 255 4.96 2.98 16.22
N GLN A 256 4.62 2.11 15.26
CA GLN A 256 5.33 2.00 13.99
C GLN A 256 4.43 2.29 12.79
N GLY A 257 4.98 2.94 11.76
CA GLY A 257 4.30 3.21 10.48
C GLY A 257 4.21 4.67 10.11
N GLY A 258 3.28 5.00 9.20
CA GLY A 258 3.12 6.37 8.70
C GLY A 258 2.64 7.34 9.76
N LEU A 259 3.34 8.46 9.95
CA LEU A 259 2.93 9.54 10.86
C LEU A 259 1.94 10.46 10.13
N GLN A 260 0.64 10.08 10.15
CA GLN A 260 -0.43 10.73 9.40
C GLN A 260 -1.66 10.94 10.27
N GLN A 261 -2.52 11.86 9.84
CA GLN A 261 -3.78 12.18 10.51
C GLN A 261 -4.68 10.95 10.66
N GLY A 262 -5.42 10.89 11.77
CA GLY A 262 -6.37 9.82 12.07
C GLY A 262 -5.74 8.52 12.56
N ARG A 263 -4.47 8.56 12.96
CA ARG A 263 -3.78 7.41 13.54
C ARG A 263 -3.61 7.50 15.06
N GLY A 264 -4.27 8.45 15.70
CA GLY A 264 -4.27 8.64 17.15
C GLY A 264 -2.96 9.17 17.75
N LEU A 265 -2.01 9.65 16.92
CA LEU A 265 -0.65 9.95 17.33
C LEU A 265 -0.57 11.12 18.32
N GLU A 266 -1.37 12.15 18.10
CA GLU A 266 -1.50 13.28 19.00
C GLU A 266 -2.07 12.87 20.38
N LEU A 267 -2.97 11.87 20.39
CA LEU A 267 -3.53 11.34 21.64
C LEU A 267 -2.54 10.46 22.38
N LEU A 268 -1.64 9.73 21.67
CA LEU A 268 -0.54 9.01 22.32
C LEU A 268 0.39 9.96 23.07
N ILE A 269 0.73 11.12 22.48
CA ILE A 269 1.56 12.14 23.16
C ILE A 269 0.82 12.71 24.38
N LYS A 270 -0.48 12.98 24.27
CA LYS A 270 -1.31 13.43 25.41
C LYS A 270 -1.42 12.38 26.51
N ALA A 271 -1.60 11.12 26.12
CA ALA A 271 -1.70 10.01 27.07
C ALA A 271 -0.42 9.85 27.91
N MET A 272 0.75 10.25 27.39
CA MET A 272 2.01 10.21 28.11
C MET A 272 1.98 11.02 29.43
N ASP A 273 1.16 12.06 29.51
CA ASP A 273 1.07 12.86 30.74
C ASP A 273 0.52 12.04 31.90
N GLU A 274 -0.36 11.06 31.65
CA GLU A 274 -0.99 10.16 32.64
C GLU A 274 -0.33 8.76 32.69
N ILE A 275 0.56 8.40 31.74
CA ILE A 275 1.29 7.13 31.75
C ILE A 275 2.40 7.20 32.80
N GLU A 276 2.39 6.28 33.77
CA GLU A 276 3.30 6.27 34.90
C GLU A 276 4.72 5.85 34.50
N GLU A 277 4.84 4.82 33.65
CA GLU A 277 6.12 4.20 33.30
C GLU A 277 6.19 3.90 31.79
N GLY A 278 7.39 4.05 31.22
CA GLY A 278 7.71 3.72 29.82
C GLY A 278 8.03 4.91 28.95
N HIS A 279 8.62 4.64 27.79
CA HIS A 279 9.07 5.57 26.78
C HIS A 279 8.27 5.38 25.49
N LEU A 280 7.58 6.39 25.02
CA LEU A 280 6.85 6.38 23.78
C LEU A 280 7.84 6.53 22.60
N LEU A 281 7.86 5.54 21.73
CA LEU A 281 8.70 5.55 20.54
C LEU A 281 7.85 5.55 19.27
N PHE A 282 8.08 6.53 18.40
CA PHE A 282 7.54 6.57 17.05
C PHE A 282 8.60 6.11 16.05
N ILE A 283 8.35 5.01 15.32
CA ILE A 283 9.18 4.59 14.19
C ILE A 283 8.44 4.87 12.89
N GLY A 284 8.97 5.79 12.07
CA GLY A 284 8.40 6.12 10.77
C GLY A 284 8.44 7.59 10.44
N GLY A 285 7.72 7.96 9.37
CA GLY A 285 7.67 9.34 8.91
C GLY A 285 6.34 9.66 8.21
N GLY A 286 6.04 10.93 8.06
CA GLY A 286 4.80 11.36 7.42
C GLY A 286 4.54 12.85 7.55
N LYS A 287 3.33 13.26 7.15
CA LYS A 287 2.93 14.67 7.16
C LYS A 287 2.90 15.29 8.55
N LEU A 288 2.68 14.49 9.59
CA LEU A 288 2.60 14.96 10.98
C LEU A 288 3.94 14.93 11.70
N THR A 289 5.02 14.43 11.12
CA THR A 289 6.31 14.23 11.80
C THR A 289 6.78 15.50 12.54
N GLN A 290 6.79 16.65 11.89
CA GLN A 290 7.23 17.90 12.51
C GLN A 290 6.27 18.36 13.61
N GLN A 291 4.96 18.30 13.35
CA GLN A 291 3.92 18.67 14.32
C GLN A 291 4.02 17.82 15.60
N LEU A 292 4.21 16.50 15.47
CA LEU A 292 4.35 15.60 16.61
C LEU A 292 5.63 15.87 17.40
N LYS A 293 6.75 16.15 16.72
CA LYS A 293 8.01 16.56 17.37
C LYS A 293 7.86 17.88 18.14
N ASP A 294 7.11 18.83 17.59
CA ASP A 294 6.89 20.12 18.28
C ASP A 294 5.92 19.96 19.46
N MET A 295 4.88 19.14 19.30
CA MET A 295 3.96 18.80 20.38
C MET A 295 4.65 18.03 21.52
N SER A 296 5.54 17.10 21.21
CA SER A 296 6.28 16.34 22.23
C SER A 296 7.19 17.24 23.09
N LYS A 297 7.80 18.27 22.51
CA LYS A 297 8.61 19.24 23.26
C LYS A 297 7.81 20.04 24.31
N SER A 298 6.51 20.19 24.08
CA SER A 298 5.60 20.89 24.98
C SER A 298 4.98 19.99 26.06
N SER A 299 5.20 18.67 26.01
CA SER A 299 4.74 17.72 27.02
C SER A 299 5.63 17.78 28.25
N ALA A 300 5.05 17.61 29.43
CA ALA A 300 5.78 17.47 30.70
C ALA A 300 6.76 16.28 30.67
N LYS A 301 6.46 15.26 29.86
CA LYS A 301 7.27 14.04 29.67
C LYS A 301 8.04 14.03 28.34
N ALA A 302 8.45 15.20 27.83
CA ALA A 302 9.19 15.33 26.58
C ALA A 302 10.42 14.40 26.49
N HIS A 303 11.12 14.19 27.61
CA HIS A 303 12.28 13.29 27.71
C HIS A 303 11.95 11.80 27.54
N LYS A 304 10.67 11.41 27.62
CA LYS A 304 10.18 10.04 27.42
C LYS A 304 9.54 9.81 26.03
N ILE A 305 9.65 10.78 25.11
CA ILE A 305 9.04 10.66 23.77
C ILE A 305 10.12 10.72 22.71
N HIS A 306 10.26 9.63 21.95
CA HIS A 306 11.34 9.43 20.99
C HIS A 306 10.82 9.27 19.57
N PHE A 307 11.66 9.61 18.58
CA PHE A 307 11.34 9.49 17.16
C PHE A 307 12.52 8.86 16.43
N LEU A 308 12.25 7.78 15.71
CA LEU A 308 13.16 7.20 14.73
C LEU A 308 12.58 7.36 13.32
N ASP A 309 13.44 7.58 12.36
CA ASP A 309 13.07 7.63 10.96
C ASP A 309 12.58 6.25 10.47
N LYS A 310 12.02 6.23 9.25
CA LYS A 310 11.55 4.99 8.64
C LYS A 310 12.72 4.01 8.45
N VAL A 311 12.59 2.84 9.05
CA VAL A 311 13.52 1.71 8.83
C VAL A 311 13.09 0.86 7.61
N PRO A 312 14.03 0.14 6.97
CA PRO A 312 13.69 -0.82 5.93
C PRO A 312 12.69 -1.87 6.44
N PHE A 313 11.75 -2.28 5.57
CA PHE A 313 10.68 -3.20 5.95
C PHE A 313 11.22 -4.54 6.48
N GLN A 314 12.31 -5.02 5.89
CA GLN A 314 12.97 -6.28 6.28
C GLN A 314 13.58 -6.22 7.68
N GLU A 315 13.98 -5.03 8.15
CA GLU A 315 14.60 -4.81 9.45
C GLU A 315 13.56 -4.51 10.55
N LEU A 316 12.37 -4.04 10.17
CA LEU A 316 11.32 -3.63 11.11
C LEU A 316 10.99 -4.69 12.17
N PRO A 317 10.93 -6.01 11.88
CA PRO A 317 10.73 -7.04 12.89
C PRO A 317 11.74 -7.00 14.05
N SER A 318 13.00 -6.68 13.76
CA SER A 318 14.06 -6.59 14.79
C SER A 318 13.86 -5.40 15.74
N TYR A 319 13.22 -4.32 15.26
CA TYR A 319 12.83 -3.19 16.10
C TYR A 319 11.56 -3.49 16.89
N THR A 320 10.56 -4.10 16.23
CA THR A 320 9.25 -4.37 16.84
C THR A 320 9.37 -5.28 18.06
N ARG A 321 10.23 -6.30 18.01
CA ARG A 321 10.40 -7.27 19.10
C ARG A 321 10.95 -6.69 20.39
N GLU A 322 11.64 -5.55 20.35
CA GLU A 322 12.19 -4.86 21.52
C GLU A 322 11.11 -4.03 22.25
N ALA A 323 9.89 -3.96 21.71
CA ALA A 323 8.80 -3.21 22.33
C ALA A 323 8.17 -3.99 23.49
N TYR A 324 7.87 -3.28 24.57
CA TYR A 324 7.07 -3.80 25.68
C TYR A 324 5.61 -3.97 25.30
N LEU A 325 5.04 -2.99 24.59
CA LEU A 325 3.71 -3.03 23.96
C LEU A 325 3.66 -2.19 22.68
N GLY A 326 2.67 -2.47 21.82
CA GLY A 326 2.44 -1.77 20.57
C GLY A 326 1.11 -1.02 20.53
N PHE A 327 1.05 0.05 19.70
CA PHE A 327 -0.17 0.84 19.52
C PHE A 327 -0.80 0.66 18.15
N GLN A 328 -2.11 0.38 18.14
CA GLN A 328 -2.96 0.33 16.97
C GLN A 328 -4.24 1.15 17.21
N VAL A 329 -4.10 2.45 17.40
CA VAL A 329 -5.17 3.39 17.81
C VAL A 329 -5.65 4.25 16.65
N LEU A 330 -6.15 3.60 15.58
CA LEU A 330 -6.80 4.30 14.48
C LEU A 330 -8.02 5.07 14.96
N GLN A 331 -8.23 6.28 14.41
CA GLN A 331 -9.40 7.11 14.66
C GLN A 331 -10.42 6.98 13.53
N ASN A 332 -11.71 7.06 13.84
CA ASN A 332 -12.82 6.98 12.88
C ASN A 332 -12.99 8.30 12.11
N ILE A 333 -12.01 8.64 11.27
CA ILE A 333 -12.07 9.81 10.40
C ILE A 333 -12.64 9.50 9.01
N CYS A 334 -12.68 8.23 8.63
CA CYS A 334 -13.25 7.74 7.38
C CYS A 334 -13.55 6.24 7.48
N PHE A 335 -14.40 5.73 6.58
CA PHE A 335 -14.77 4.31 6.57
C PHE A 335 -13.57 3.38 6.34
N ASN A 336 -12.57 3.81 5.56
CA ASN A 336 -11.34 3.03 5.36
C ASN A 336 -10.56 2.82 6.67
N HIS A 337 -10.57 3.79 7.60
CA HIS A 337 -10.00 3.61 8.94
C HIS A 337 -10.85 2.68 9.81
N TYR A 338 -12.16 2.93 9.85
CA TYR A 338 -13.10 2.12 10.63
C TYR A 338 -13.11 0.65 10.21
N SER A 339 -12.97 0.37 8.91
CA SER A 339 -12.98 -0.98 8.35
C SER A 339 -11.58 -1.59 8.16
N ALA A 340 -10.53 -0.99 8.69
CA ALA A 340 -9.17 -1.46 8.46
C ALA A 340 -8.88 -2.78 9.19
N SER A 341 -8.21 -3.69 8.49
CA SER A 341 -7.48 -4.82 9.09
C SER A 341 -5.99 -4.47 9.04
N SER A 342 -5.49 -3.87 10.12
CA SER A 342 -4.21 -3.16 10.08
C SER A 342 -2.99 -4.07 10.16
N ASN A 343 -2.03 -3.90 9.24
CA ASN A 343 -0.77 -4.64 9.22
C ASN A 343 -0.03 -4.58 10.57
N LYS A 344 -0.03 -3.42 11.23
CA LYS A 344 0.64 -3.25 12.53
C LYS A 344 0.18 -4.24 13.60
N LEU A 345 -1.12 -4.54 13.65
CA LEU A 345 -1.65 -5.53 14.57
C LEU A 345 -0.97 -6.88 14.38
N PHE A 346 -0.83 -7.30 13.12
CA PHE A 346 -0.21 -8.59 12.80
C PHE A 346 1.31 -8.54 12.90
N GLU A 347 1.95 -7.40 12.64
CA GLU A 347 3.39 -7.20 12.87
C GLU A 347 3.73 -7.31 14.37
N TYR A 348 2.94 -6.68 15.25
CA TYR A 348 3.08 -6.85 16.72
C TYR A 348 2.86 -8.30 17.15
N MET A 349 1.82 -8.95 16.61
CA MET A 349 1.52 -10.36 16.88
C MET A 349 2.71 -11.27 16.52
N MET A 350 3.31 -11.08 15.32
CA MET A 350 4.48 -11.84 14.88
C MET A 350 5.70 -11.62 15.79
N ALA A 351 5.84 -10.43 16.35
CA ALA A 351 6.93 -10.05 17.25
C ALA A 351 6.67 -10.40 18.74
N HIS A 352 5.56 -11.04 19.06
CA HIS A 352 5.10 -11.37 20.40
C HIS A 352 4.87 -10.15 21.31
N VAL A 353 4.47 -9.03 20.74
CA VAL A 353 4.21 -7.77 21.42
C VAL A 353 2.70 -7.60 21.65
N PRO A 354 2.23 -7.47 22.90
CA PRO A 354 0.84 -7.14 23.19
C PRO A 354 0.45 -5.78 22.63
N VAL A 355 -0.83 -5.61 22.27
CA VAL A 355 -1.29 -4.40 21.62
C VAL A 355 -2.33 -3.63 22.45
N ILE A 356 -2.25 -2.30 22.43
CA ILE A 356 -3.38 -1.42 22.79
C ILE A 356 -4.01 -0.98 21.46
N SER A 357 -5.27 -1.34 21.25
CA SER A 357 -5.92 -1.22 19.96
C SER A 357 -7.24 -0.46 20.03
N CYS A 358 -7.65 0.13 18.89
CA CYS A 358 -8.98 0.70 18.73
C CYS A 358 -10.06 -0.40 18.73
N ASP A 359 -11.30 0.00 19.03
CA ASP A 359 -12.50 -0.83 19.10
C ASP A 359 -13.17 -1.09 17.74
N PHE A 360 -12.46 -0.89 16.63
CA PHE A 360 -13.03 -1.06 15.29
C PHE A 360 -13.19 -2.54 14.91
N PRO A 361 -14.21 -2.87 14.08
CA PRO A 361 -14.73 -4.22 13.93
C PRO A 361 -13.67 -5.30 13.67
N GLU A 362 -12.80 -5.05 12.69
CA GLU A 362 -11.79 -6.06 12.27
C GLU A 362 -10.63 -6.18 13.27
N ILE A 363 -10.24 -5.08 13.90
CA ILE A 363 -9.15 -5.04 14.89
C ILE A 363 -9.64 -5.60 16.22
N LYS A 364 -10.78 -5.08 16.73
CA LYS A 364 -11.41 -5.55 17.96
C LYS A 364 -11.67 -7.06 17.92
N LYS A 365 -12.24 -7.55 16.81
CA LYS A 365 -12.51 -8.98 16.64
C LYS A 365 -11.26 -9.83 16.86
N VAL A 366 -10.15 -9.48 16.22
CA VAL A 366 -8.89 -10.24 16.35
C VAL A 366 -8.37 -10.18 17.78
N VAL A 367 -8.33 -8.99 18.39
CA VAL A 367 -7.79 -8.82 19.76
C VAL A 367 -8.66 -9.54 20.80
N ASP A 368 -9.98 -9.47 20.69
CA ASP A 368 -10.91 -10.16 21.61
C ASP A 368 -10.82 -11.69 21.45
N GLU A 369 -10.84 -12.20 20.20
CA GLU A 369 -10.77 -13.67 19.94
C GLU A 369 -9.44 -14.28 20.38
N THR A 370 -8.35 -13.52 20.28
CA THR A 370 -7.00 -14.04 20.61
C THR A 370 -6.52 -13.63 21.98
N ASN A 371 -7.18 -12.68 22.63
CA ASN A 371 -6.74 -12.10 23.91
C ASN A 371 -5.26 -11.68 23.87
N THR A 372 -4.89 -10.89 22.84
CA THR A 372 -3.50 -10.46 22.58
C THR A 372 -3.25 -9.00 22.95
N GLY A 373 -4.23 -8.32 23.56
CA GLY A 373 -4.12 -6.90 23.91
C GLY A 373 -5.32 -6.37 24.65
N ILE A 374 -5.38 -5.05 24.77
CA ILE A 374 -6.49 -4.31 25.37
C ILE A 374 -7.13 -3.43 24.31
N VAL A 375 -8.47 -3.50 24.19
CA VAL A 375 -9.27 -2.65 23.30
C VAL A 375 -9.69 -1.40 24.03
N VAL A 376 -9.51 -0.23 23.41
CA VAL A 376 -9.80 1.10 23.97
C VAL A 376 -10.53 1.98 22.96
N ASP A 377 -11.21 3.02 23.44
CA ASP A 377 -11.67 4.11 22.57
C ASP A 377 -10.44 4.91 22.06
N PRO A 378 -10.15 4.90 20.75
CA PRO A 378 -8.97 5.57 20.18
C PRO A 378 -9.11 7.12 20.19
N HIS A 379 -10.24 7.66 20.64
CA HIS A 379 -10.47 9.10 20.80
C HIS A 379 -10.30 9.57 22.24
N ASN A 380 -10.02 8.65 23.19
CA ASN A 380 -9.88 8.94 24.61
C ASN A 380 -8.44 8.68 25.09
N ALA A 381 -7.67 9.77 25.31
CA ALA A 381 -6.29 9.67 25.78
C ALA A 381 -6.16 9.05 27.18
N ASN A 382 -7.14 9.29 28.08
CA ASN A 382 -7.12 8.75 29.44
C ASN A 382 -7.31 7.22 29.41
N GLU A 383 -8.25 6.72 28.59
CA GLU A 383 -8.46 5.28 28.45
C GLU A 383 -7.23 4.57 27.84
N ILE A 384 -6.54 5.23 26.90
CA ILE A 384 -5.26 4.75 26.39
C ILE A 384 -4.22 4.68 27.51
N ALA A 385 -4.10 5.73 28.34
CA ALA A 385 -3.17 5.76 29.46
C ALA A 385 -3.50 4.71 30.53
N GLU A 386 -4.76 4.55 30.89
CA GLU A 386 -5.22 3.51 31.86
C GLU A 386 -4.87 2.10 31.36
N ALA A 387 -5.07 1.83 30.06
CA ALA A 387 -4.72 0.53 29.47
C ALA A 387 -3.20 0.29 29.47
N VAL A 388 -2.39 1.34 29.22
CA VAL A 388 -0.92 1.25 29.36
C VAL A 388 -0.54 0.99 30.81
N ASN A 389 -1.02 1.80 31.76
CA ASN A 389 -0.70 1.67 33.18
C ASN A 389 -1.07 0.29 33.73
N LYS A 390 -2.22 -0.26 33.32
CA LYS A 390 -2.61 -1.63 33.64
C LYS A 390 -1.59 -2.67 33.21
N LEU A 391 -1.02 -2.55 32.00
CA LEU A 391 -0.04 -3.50 31.48
C LEU A 391 1.37 -3.28 32.06
N VAL A 392 1.72 -2.03 32.41
CA VAL A 392 3.04 -1.74 33.02
C VAL A 392 3.08 -2.15 34.49
N SER A 393 1.96 -2.07 35.21
CA SER A 393 1.86 -2.47 36.62
C SER A 393 1.57 -3.97 36.82
N ASP A 394 0.92 -4.63 35.86
CA ASP A 394 0.62 -6.07 35.91
C ASP A 394 1.42 -6.84 34.84
N GLU A 395 2.66 -7.17 35.20
CA GLU A 395 3.56 -7.91 34.32
C GLU A 395 3.04 -9.32 34.00
N LEU A 396 2.32 -9.96 34.92
CA LEU A 396 1.73 -11.28 34.70
C LEU A 396 0.68 -11.22 33.60
N LEU A 397 -0.20 -10.20 33.63
CA LEU A 397 -1.17 -9.96 32.58
C LEU A 397 -0.47 -9.69 31.24
N ARG A 398 0.51 -8.78 31.22
CA ARG A 398 1.28 -8.45 30.02
C ARG A 398 1.92 -9.70 29.40
N ASN A 399 2.56 -10.52 30.21
CA ASN A 399 3.21 -11.75 29.76
C ASN A 399 2.20 -12.77 29.24
N LYS A 400 1.02 -12.89 29.86
CA LYS A 400 -0.07 -13.71 29.35
C LYS A 400 -0.55 -13.25 27.96
N LEU A 401 -0.75 -11.94 27.76
CA LEU A 401 -1.13 -11.40 26.46
C LEU A 401 -0.05 -11.64 25.40
N SER A 402 1.23 -11.51 25.78
CA SER A 402 2.38 -11.82 24.91
C SER A 402 2.42 -13.30 24.52
N GLU A 403 2.18 -14.22 25.46
CA GLU A 403 2.13 -15.66 25.18
C GLU A 403 0.98 -16.01 24.22
N ASN A 404 -0.19 -15.37 24.38
CA ASN A 404 -1.32 -15.55 23.48
C ASN A 404 -1.00 -15.17 22.04
N THR A 405 -0.10 -14.21 21.79
CA THR A 405 0.32 -13.85 20.44
C THR A 405 1.01 -15.01 19.71
N LYS A 406 1.69 -15.91 20.46
CA LYS A 406 2.34 -17.08 19.88
C LYS A 406 1.33 -18.07 19.29
N GLN A 407 0.16 -18.20 19.90
CA GLN A 407 -0.93 -19.02 19.40
C GLN A 407 -1.67 -18.29 18.27
N ALA A 408 -1.90 -16.99 18.43
CA ALA A 408 -2.60 -16.16 17.47
C ALA A 408 -1.87 -16.10 16.11
N LYS A 409 -0.54 -16.00 16.09
CA LYS A 409 0.24 -15.98 14.84
C LYS A 409 0.13 -17.28 14.03
N GLU A 410 -0.23 -18.41 14.66
CA GLU A 410 -0.46 -19.68 13.94
C GLU A 410 -1.77 -19.62 13.14
N ILE A 411 -2.71 -18.75 13.52
CA ILE A 411 -4.01 -18.57 12.85
C ILE A 411 -3.94 -17.41 11.87
N TYR A 412 -3.49 -16.24 12.31
CA TYR A 412 -3.52 -14.97 11.57
C TYR A 412 -2.20 -14.70 10.85
N ASN A 413 -1.89 -15.50 9.83
CA ASN A 413 -0.66 -15.38 9.04
C ASN A 413 -0.92 -15.59 7.55
N TRP A 414 0.00 -15.10 6.71
CA TRP A 414 -0.11 -15.20 5.26
C TRP A 414 -0.07 -16.65 4.76
N ASN A 415 0.64 -17.55 5.43
CA ASN A 415 0.73 -18.95 5.00
C ASN A 415 -0.63 -19.66 5.00
N ASN A 416 -1.52 -19.28 5.94
CA ASN A 416 -2.89 -19.76 5.97
C ASN A 416 -3.78 -19.00 4.96
N GLU A 417 -3.60 -17.69 4.86
CA GLU A 417 -4.45 -16.83 4.01
C GLU A 417 -4.19 -17.02 2.52
N LYS A 418 -2.93 -17.28 2.11
CA LYS A 418 -2.54 -17.49 0.71
C LYS A 418 -3.29 -18.64 0.02
N VAL A 419 -3.81 -19.60 0.77
CA VAL A 419 -4.61 -20.71 0.23
C VAL A 419 -5.85 -20.16 -0.48
N LYS A 420 -6.51 -19.15 0.07
CA LYS A 420 -7.67 -18.49 -0.56
C LYS A 420 -7.30 -17.79 -1.87
N LEU A 421 -6.12 -17.16 -1.92
CA LEU A 421 -5.62 -16.57 -3.16
C LEU A 421 -5.45 -17.64 -4.23
N LEU A 422 -4.81 -18.75 -3.90
CA LEU A 422 -4.57 -19.86 -4.82
C LEU A 422 -5.89 -20.51 -5.29
N GLU A 423 -6.88 -20.64 -4.42
CA GLU A 423 -8.22 -21.13 -4.78
C GLU A 423 -8.89 -20.23 -5.82
N ILE A 424 -8.77 -18.89 -5.66
CA ILE A 424 -9.31 -17.92 -6.63
C ILE A 424 -8.64 -18.13 -8.00
N TYR A 425 -7.32 -18.25 -8.04
CA TYR A 425 -6.59 -18.41 -9.30
C TYR A 425 -6.84 -19.77 -9.97
N ASN A 426 -6.94 -20.83 -9.18
CA ASN A 426 -7.22 -22.17 -9.68
C ASN A 426 -8.61 -22.28 -10.35
N GLN A 427 -9.58 -21.45 -9.97
CA GLN A 427 -10.89 -21.41 -10.65
C GLN A 427 -10.77 -20.96 -12.11
N PHE A 428 -9.80 -20.10 -12.45
CA PHE A 428 -9.65 -19.49 -13.77
C PHE A 428 -8.55 -20.14 -14.63
N ALA A 429 -7.46 -20.55 -14.01
CA ALA A 429 -6.32 -21.15 -14.70
C ALA A 429 -5.66 -22.23 -13.83
N PRO A 430 -6.31 -23.39 -13.67
CA PRO A 430 -5.77 -24.47 -12.86
C PRO A 430 -4.41 -24.95 -13.41
N LEU A 431 -3.47 -25.16 -12.49
CA LEU A 431 -2.16 -25.72 -12.81
C LEU A 431 -2.27 -27.24 -12.91
N SER A 432 -1.57 -27.83 -13.88
CA SER A 432 -1.42 -29.27 -13.96
C SER A 432 -0.43 -29.79 -12.90
N ASN A 433 -0.58 -31.06 -12.48
CA ASN A 433 0.36 -31.66 -11.52
C ASN A 433 1.83 -31.63 -11.97
N LYS A 434 2.10 -31.57 -13.29
CA LYS A 434 3.44 -31.40 -13.85
C LYS A 434 3.99 -29.98 -13.61
N GLU A 435 3.14 -28.96 -13.67
CA GLU A 435 3.55 -27.56 -13.46
C GLU A 435 3.87 -27.27 -11.99
N ILE A 436 3.19 -27.95 -11.07
CA ILE A 436 3.47 -27.84 -9.61
C ILE A 436 4.82 -28.49 -9.27
N GLN A 437 5.18 -29.62 -9.88
CA GLN A 437 6.42 -30.37 -9.59
C GLN A 437 7.70 -29.72 -10.14
N LEU A 438 7.61 -28.86 -11.17
CA LEU A 438 8.78 -28.20 -11.78
C LEU A 438 9.40 -27.11 -10.88
N ASN A 439 8.67 -26.61 -9.89
CA ASN A 439 9.13 -25.53 -9.00
C ASN A 439 9.73 -26.02 -7.67
N PHE A 440 9.70 -27.34 -7.41
CA PHE A 440 10.33 -27.97 -6.23
C PHE A 440 11.70 -28.61 -6.56
N LYS A 441 12.25 -28.38 -7.76
CA LYS A 441 13.61 -28.73 -8.16
C LYS A 441 14.45 -27.48 -8.39
#